data_a0926aa8bd60a86b01a88a04c4bc15d6
#
_entry.id   a0926aa8bd60a86b01a88a04c4bc15d6
#
_cell.length_a   1.000
_cell.length_b   1.000
_cell.length_c   1.000
_cell.angle_alpha   90.00
_cell.angle_beta   90.00
_cell.angle_gamma   90.00
#
_symmetry.space_group_name_H-M   'P 1'
#
loop_
_entity.id
_entity.type
_entity.pdbx_description
1 polymer ?
#
loop_
_entity_poly.entity_id
_entity_poly.type
_entity_poly.pdbx_seq_one_letter_code
_entity_poly.pdbx_strand_id
1 'polypeptide(L)'
;KDGLARPGTARMLQWLERGIRLDPKHPGACHFYIHAVEAVHPERAVACAERLAALMPGAGHIVHMPAHIYIRVGRWADAIEINRHAVHADAQYFDGPHTPDAGFYSAAYRSHNHHFLTLAAVMA
;
A
#
# COMPACT_ATOMS: atom_id res chain seq x y z
N LYS A 1 22.36 -1.05 9.82
CA LYS A 1 21.71 -2.26 9.28
C LYS A 1 22.31 -2.49 7.91
N ASP A 2 22.79 -3.69 7.67
CA ASP A 2 23.62 -4.09 6.53
C ASP A 2 22.87 -4.28 5.18
N GLY A 3 21.56 -4.02 5.16
CA GLY A 3 20.72 -4.21 3.94
C GLY A 3 20.52 -5.67 3.52
N LEU A 4 21.05 -6.61 4.28
CA LEU A 4 20.91 -8.04 3.94
C LEU A 4 19.52 -8.56 4.25
N ALA A 5 19.00 -9.39 3.33
CA ALA A 5 17.72 -10.06 3.51
C ALA A 5 17.78 -11.03 4.71
N ARG A 6 16.75 -11.02 5.55
CA ARG A 6 16.64 -11.96 6.67
C ARG A 6 16.46 -13.39 6.17
N PRO A 7 16.88 -14.40 6.95
CA PRO A 7 16.56 -15.80 6.64
C PRO A 7 15.06 -15.97 6.38
N GLY A 8 14.71 -16.68 5.32
CA GLY A 8 13.32 -16.91 4.91
C GLY A 8 12.74 -15.88 3.94
N THR A 9 13.34 -14.70 3.75
CA THR A 9 12.82 -13.67 2.83
C THR A 9 12.67 -14.20 1.40
N ALA A 10 13.67 -14.91 0.88
CA ALA A 10 13.60 -15.47 -0.47
C ALA A 10 12.43 -16.47 -0.62
N ARG A 11 12.20 -17.31 0.38
CA ARG A 11 11.09 -18.28 0.39
C ARG A 11 9.73 -17.56 0.46
N MET A 12 9.61 -16.52 1.29
CA MET A 12 8.40 -15.70 1.37
C MET A 12 8.09 -15.05 0.02
N LEU A 13 9.08 -14.45 -0.64
CA LEU A 13 8.91 -13.86 -1.97
C LEU A 13 8.43 -14.88 -3.00
N GLN A 14 9.01 -16.07 -3.02
CA GLN A 14 8.58 -17.17 -3.93
C GLN A 14 7.09 -17.52 -3.72
N TRP A 15 6.62 -17.58 -2.47
CA TRP A 15 5.21 -17.87 -2.17
C TRP A 15 4.29 -16.73 -2.61
N LEU A 16 4.67 -15.48 -2.35
CA LEU A 16 3.89 -14.30 -2.78
C LEU A 16 3.79 -14.23 -4.31
N GLU A 17 4.89 -14.40 -5.01
CA GLU A 17 4.93 -14.42 -6.47
C GLU A 17 4.12 -15.58 -7.06
N ARG A 18 4.17 -16.75 -6.42
CA ARG A 18 3.33 -17.88 -6.82
C ARG A 18 1.86 -17.56 -6.63
N GLY A 19 1.48 -16.97 -5.49
CA GLY A 19 0.11 -16.53 -5.21
C GLY A 19 -0.39 -15.54 -6.25
N ILE A 20 0.41 -14.52 -6.58
CA ILE A 20 0.08 -13.51 -7.60
C ILE A 20 -0.07 -14.13 -9.00
N ARG A 21 0.75 -15.14 -9.33
CA ARG A 21 0.59 -15.85 -10.62
C ARG A 21 -0.68 -16.69 -10.69
N LEU A 22 -1.10 -17.30 -9.57
CA LEU A 22 -2.33 -18.11 -9.51
C LEU A 22 -3.58 -17.24 -9.49
N ASP A 23 -3.55 -16.14 -8.75
CA ASP A 23 -4.61 -15.15 -8.69
C ASP A 23 -4.03 -13.73 -8.71
N PRO A 24 -3.91 -13.12 -9.89
CA PRO A 24 -3.41 -11.75 -10.03
C PRO A 24 -4.26 -10.69 -9.35
N LYS A 25 -5.50 -11.02 -8.99
CA LYS A 25 -6.44 -10.12 -8.30
C LYS A 25 -6.51 -10.36 -6.80
N HIS A 26 -5.65 -11.21 -6.23
CA HIS A 26 -5.62 -11.45 -4.79
C HIS A 26 -5.02 -10.24 -4.04
N PRO A 27 -5.84 -9.44 -3.32
CA PRO A 27 -5.37 -8.17 -2.76
C PRO A 27 -4.30 -8.39 -1.68
N GLY A 28 -4.43 -9.40 -0.83
CA GLY A 28 -3.45 -9.70 0.21
C GLY A 28 -2.09 -10.11 -0.34
N ALA A 29 -2.04 -10.86 -1.44
CA ALA A 29 -0.77 -11.24 -2.07
C ALA A 29 -0.06 -10.00 -2.64
N CYS A 30 -0.78 -9.10 -3.32
CA CYS A 30 -0.22 -7.84 -3.80
C CYS A 30 0.23 -6.92 -2.66
N HIS A 31 -0.57 -6.80 -1.59
CA HIS A 31 -0.26 -6.00 -0.42
C HIS A 31 1.07 -6.44 0.23
N PHE A 32 1.18 -7.71 0.59
CA PHE A 32 2.41 -8.22 1.21
C PHE A 32 3.61 -8.22 0.26
N TYR A 33 3.39 -8.39 -1.04
CA TYR A 33 4.46 -8.31 -2.02
C TYR A 33 5.03 -6.90 -2.13
N ILE A 34 4.18 -5.86 -2.13
CA ILE A 34 4.61 -4.46 -2.08
C ILE A 34 5.56 -4.25 -0.90
N HIS A 35 5.14 -4.57 0.32
CA HIS A 35 5.99 -4.43 1.51
C HIS A 35 7.29 -5.24 1.45
N ALA A 36 7.24 -6.42 0.84
CA ALA A 36 8.41 -7.28 0.76
C ALA A 36 9.50 -6.76 -0.18
N VAL A 37 9.15 -5.96 -1.19
CA VAL A 37 10.10 -5.50 -2.22
C VAL A 37 10.32 -3.99 -2.24
N GLU A 38 9.47 -3.19 -1.61
CA GLU A 38 9.50 -1.71 -1.71
C GLU A 38 10.85 -1.08 -1.38
N ALA A 39 11.61 -1.67 -0.46
CA ALA A 39 12.87 -1.11 0.00
C ALA A 39 14.06 -1.36 -0.94
N VAL A 40 14.04 -2.45 -1.72
CA VAL A 40 15.19 -2.94 -2.48
C VAL A 40 14.88 -3.07 -3.98
N HIS A 41 13.67 -3.50 -4.33
CA HIS A 41 13.24 -3.77 -5.70
C HIS A 41 11.81 -3.27 -5.96
N PRO A 42 11.51 -1.96 -5.75
CA PRO A 42 10.15 -1.43 -5.88
C PRO A 42 9.56 -1.63 -7.28
N GLU A 43 10.40 -1.63 -8.32
CA GLU A 43 9.99 -1.84 -9.72
C GLU A 43 9.25 -3.16 -9.95
N ARG A 44 9.56 -4.20 -9.14
CA ARG A 44 8.91 -5.52 -9.24
C ARG A 44 7.44 -5.50 -8.84
N ALA A 45 7.03 -4.55 -7.99
CA ALA A 45 5.67 -4.47 -7.50
C ALA A 45 4.80 -3.42 -8.22
N VAL A 46 5.30 -2.74 -9.26
CA VAL A 46 4.53 -1.73 -10.01
C VAL A 46 3.21 -2.32 -10.51
N ALA A 47 3.23 -3.50 -11.12
CA ALA A 47 2.01 -4.15 -11.60
C ALA A 47 1.01 -4.54 -10.48
N CYS A 48 1.48 -4.81 -9.26
CA CYS A 48 0.62 -4.98 -8.10
C CYS A 48 0.04 -3.65 -7.65
N ALA A 49 0.85 -2.61 -7.57
CA ALA A 49 0.43 -1.26 -7.19
C ALA A 49 -0.69 -0.74 -8.10
N GLU A 50 -0.52 -0.84 -9.42
CA GLU A 50 -1.47 -0.31 -10.40
C GLU A 50 -2.87 -0.93 -10.33
N ARG A 51 -3.01 -2.16 -9.82
CA ARG A 51 -4.32 -2.82 -9.72
C ARG A 51 -4.92 -2.86 -8.31
N LEU A 52 -4.09 -2.72 -7.27
CA LEU A 52 -4.50 -3.04 -5.90
C LEU A 52 -5.64 -2.16 -5.37
N ALA A 53 -5.58 -0.86 -5.61
CA ALA A 53 -6.60 0.08 -5.13
C ALA A 53 -8.01 -0.25 -5.64
N ALA A 54 -8.13 -0.68 -6.90
CA ALA A 54 -9.40 -1.04 -7.51
C ALA A 54 -9.99 -2.35 -6.96
N LEU A 55 -9.16 -3.20 -6.34
CA LEU A 55 -9.64 -4.49 -5.79
C LEU A 55 -10.41 -4.33 -4.48
N MET A 56 -10.10 -3.28 -3.69
CA MET A 56 -10.74 -3.01 -2.40
C MET A 56 -10.90 -1.49 -2.18
N PRO A 57 -11.74 -0.79 -2.96
CA PRO A 57 -11.78 0.68 -2.97
C PRO A 57 -12.28 1.32 -1.68
N GLY A 58 -13.00 0.57 -0.84
CA GLY A 58 -13.45 1.03 0.49
C GLY A 58 -12.46 0.80 1.62
N ALA A 59 -11.33 0.16 1.36
CA ALA A 59 -10.32 -0.14 2.38
C ALA A 59 -9.16 0.85 2.27
N GLY A 60 -9.20 1.97 3.01
CA GLY A 60 -8.26 3.08 2.89
C GLY A 60 -6.80 2.66 2.89
N HIS A 61 -6.39 1.75 3.80
CA HIS A 61 -5.03 1.23 3.83
C HIS A 61 -4.64 0.46 2.54
N ILE A 62 -5.55 -0.34 1.98
CA ILE A 62 -5.28 -1.07 0.73
C ILE A 62 -5.21 -0.11 -0.46
N VAL A 63 -6.07 0.90 -0.48
CA VAL A 63 -6.04 1.98 -1.49
C VAL A 63 -4.74 2.77 -1.43
N HIS A 64 -4.19 3.02 -0.24
CA HIS A 64 -2.93 3.70 -0.02
C HIS A 64 -1.69 2.90 -0.49
N MET A 65 -1.73 1.58 -0.41
CA MET A 65 -0.56 0.72 -0.64
C MET A 65 0.24 0.96 -1.94
N PRO A 66 -0.38 1.31 -3.08
CA PRO A 66 0.36 1.69 -4.29
C PRO A 66 1.35 2.83 -4.08
N ALA A 67 1.07 3.77 -3.16
CA ALA A 67 1.95 4.90 -2.90
C ALA A 67 3.33 4.50 -2.38
N HIS A 68 3.44 3.38 -1.66
CA HIS A 68 4.72 2.82 -1.25
C HIS A 68 5.65 2.58 -2.45
N ILE A 69 5.08 2.10 -3.56
CA ILE A 69 5.84 1.84 -4.79
C ILE A 69 6.03 3.13 -5.59
N TYR A 70 4.96 3.91 -5.78
CA TYR A 70 5.01 5.13 -6.59
C TYR A 70 6.06 6.13 -6.09
N ILE A 71 6.17 6.33 -4.77
CA ILE A 71 7.22 7.17 -4.16
C ILE A 71 8.61 6.62 -4.48
N ARG A 72 8.82 5.31 -4.42
CA ARG A 72 10.12 4.67 -4.67
C ARG A 72 10.57 4.72 -6.12
N VAL A 73 9.61 4.77 -7.06
CA VAL A 73 9.90 4.84 -8.51
C VAL A 73 9.74 6.26 -9.08
N GLY A 74 9.55 7.28 -8.23
CA GLY A 74 9.48 8.69 -8.65
C GLY A 74 8.13 9.10 -9.29
N ARG A 75 7.08 8.32 -9.11
CA ARG A 75 5.73 8.60 -9.62
C ARG A 75 4.94 9.43 -8.59
N TRP A 76 5.40 10.65 -8.33
CA TRP A 76 4.88 11.50 -7.25
C TRP A 76 3.42 11.90 -7.44
N ALA A 77 3.02 12.25 -8.68
CA ALA A 77 1.64 12.60 -8.99
C ALA A 77 0.67 11.43 -8.71
N ASP A 78 1.05 10.21 -9.10
CA ASP A 78 0.26 9.01 -8.80
C ASP A 78 0.19 8.73 -7.30
N ALA A 79 1.28 8.97 -6.57
CA ALA A 79 1.31 8.82 -5.12
C ALA A 79 0.39 9.81 -4.41
N ILE A 80 0.31 11.06 -4.88
CA ILE A 80 -0.61 12.08 -4.37
C ILE A 80 -2.05 11.64 -4.60
N GLU A 81 -2.38 11.27 -5.83
CA GLU A 81 -3.75 10.92 -6.22
C GLU A 81 -4.26 9.71 -5.44
N ILE A 82 -3.46 8.64 -5.36
CA ILE A 82 -3.88 7.44 -4.65
C ILE A 82 -4.04 7.66 -3.13
N ASN A 83 -3.21 8.52 -2.52
CA ASN A 83 -3.36 8.85 -1.11
C ASN A 83 -4.59 9.75 -0.86
N ARG A 84 -4.97 10.61 -1.78
CA ARG A 84 -6.25 11.35 -1.70
C ARG A 84 -7.44 10.39 -1.68
N HIS A 85 -7.42 9.37 -2.54
CA HIS A 85 -8.45 8.33 -2.54
C HIS A 85 -8.46 7.53 -1.23
N ALA A 86 -7.29 7.19 -0.68
CA ALA A 86 -7.18 6.49 0.60
C ALA A 86 -7.75 7.31 1.76
N VAL A 87 -7.39 8.58 1.86
CA VAL A 87 -7.92 9.51 2.88
C VAL A 87 -9.43 9.66 2.76
N HIS A 88 -9.95 9.74 1.52
CA HIS A 88 -11.40 9.80 1.29
C HIS A 88 -12.10 8.50 1.72
N ALA A 89 -11.56 7.34 1.38
CA ALA A 89 -12.11 6.04 1.82
C ALA A 89 -12.14 5.92 3.35
N ASP A 90 -11.07 6.35 4.02
CA ASP A 90 -11.03 6.41 5.49
C ASP A 90 -12.09 7.37 6.06
N ALA A 91 -12.26 8.56 5.47
CA ALA A 91 -13.27 9.51 5.90
C ALA A 91 -14.68 8.91 5.77
N GLN A 92 -15.00 8.29 4.63
CA GLN A 92 -16.30 7.62 4.43
C GLN A 92 -16.56 6.51 5.46
N TYR A 93 -15.52 5.76 5.82
CA TYR A 93 -15.64 4.67 6.81
C TYR A 93 -15.87 5.22 8.22
N PHE A 94 -15.13 6.26 8.64
CA PHE A 94 -15.18 6.80 10.00
C PHE A 94 -16.33 7.80 10.24
N ASP A 95 -16.80 8.47 9.19
CA ASP A 95 -17.92 9.41 9.26
C ASP A 95 -19.29 8.72 9.04
N GLY A 96 -19.28 7.41 8.80
CA GLY A 96 -20.47 6.61 8.58
C GLY A 96 -21.28 6.34 9.87
N PRO A 97 -22.55 5.88 9.74
CA PRO A 97 -23.47 5.65 10.87
C PRO A 97 -23.01 4.55 11.84
N HIS A 98 -22.04 3.76 11.47
CA HIS A 98 -21.46 2.67 12.25
C HIS A 98 -20.00 2.97 12.59
N THR A 99 -19.68 4.21 12.99
CA THR A 99 -18.31 4.60 13.34
C THR A 99 -17.74 3.62 14.37
N PRO A 100 -16.80 2.76 13.98
CA PRO A 100 -16.15 1.90 14.94
C PRO A 100 -15.30 2.76 15.87
N ASP A 101 -15.16 2.28 17.09
CA ASP A 101 -14.26 2.87 18.07
C ASP A 101 -12.91 3.18 17.43
N ALA A 102 -12.32 4.33 17.73
CA ALA A 102 -11.15 4.90 17.05
C ALA A 102 -9.86 4.07 17.14
N GLY A 103 -9.89 2.84 17.58
CA GLY A 103 -8.85 1.86 17.78
C GLY A 103 -7.52 2.01 17.01
N PHE A 104 -6.77 0.96 16.95
CA PHE A 104 -5.43 0.95 16.33
C PHE A 104 -5.42 1.45 14.87
N TYR A 105 -6.47 1.15 14.08
CA TYR A 105 -6.53 1.59 12.68
C TYR A 105 -6.51 3.11 12.56
N SER A 106 -7.33 3.82 13.34
CA SER A 106 -7.39 5.29 13.30
C SER A 106 -6.07 5.93 13.74
N ALA A 107 -5.45 5.38 14.80
CA ALA A 107 -4.20 5.91 15.33
C ALA A 107 -3.00 5.67 14.40
N ALA A 108 -2.94 4.53 13.72
CA ALA A 108 -1.79 4.11 12.91
C ALA A 108 -2.01 4.34 11.41
N TYR A 109 -3.01 3.70 10.81
CA TYR A 109 -3.15 3.68 9.34
C TYR A 109 -3.73 4.97 8.76
N ARG A 110 -4.71 5.58 9.42
CA ARG A 110 -5.26 6.87 8.97
C ARG A 110 -4.19 7.96 8.97
N SER A 111 -3.42 8.07 10.05
CA SER A 111 -2.30 9.01 10.15
C SER A 111 -1.22 8.73 9.11
N HIS A 112 -0.94 7.47 8.84
CA HIS A 112 0.02 7.01 7.85
C HIS A 112 -0.36 7.43 6.42
N ASN A 113 -1.64 7.30 6.04
CA ASN A 113 -2.13 7.74 4.73
C ASN A 113 -1.95 9.25 4.52
N HIS A 114 -2.24 10.07 5.54
CA HIS A 114 -1.99 11.51 5.51
C HIS A 114 -0.50 11.85 5.43
N HIS A 115 0.35 11.12 6.16
CA HIS A 115 1.79 11.31 6.11
C HIS A 115 2.36 11.06 4.71
N PHE A 116 1.95 9.98 4.06
CA PHE A 116 2.36 9.67 2.68
C PHE A 116 1.86 10.70 1.67
N LEU A 117 0.63 11.21 1.84
CA LEU A 117 0.11 12.29 1.00
C LEU A 117 0.99 13.54 1.13
N THR A 118 1.32 13.93 2.37
CA THR A 118 2.18 15.08 2.63
C THR A 118 3.58 14.90 2.03
N LEU A 119 4.20 13.74 2.26
CA LEU A 119 5.50 13.42 1.71
C LEU A 119 5.51 13.50 0.18
N ALA A 120 4.53 12.88 -0.49
CA ALA A 120 4.44 12.90 -1.93
C ALA A 120 4.25 14.33 -2.49
N ALA A 121 3.43 15.16 -1.80
CA ALA A 121 3.18 16.54 -2.20
C ALA A 121 4.41 17.45 -2.03
N VAL A 122 5.25 17.19 -1.02
CA VAL A 122 6.49 17.96 -0.82
C VAL A 122 7.56 17.60 -1.85
N MET A 123 7.54 16.35 -2.35
CA MET A 123 8.55 15.82 -3.28
C MET A 123 8.19 16.03 -4.76
N ALA A 124 6.94 16.40 -5.07
CA ALA A 124 6.45 16.64 -6.43
C ALA A 124 6.82 18.04 -6.93
#